data_517c3d37fb40d7d3a80674e461080c3d
#
_entry.id   517c3d37fb40d7d3a80674e461080c3d
#
_cell.length_a   1.000
_cell.length_b   1.000
_cell.length_c   1.000
_cell.angle_alpha   90.00
_cell.angle_beta   90.00
_cell.angle_gamma   90.00
#
_symmetry.space_group_name_H-M   'P 1'
#
loop_
_entity.id
_entity.type
_entity.pdbx_description
1 polymer ?
#
loop_
_entity_poly.entity_id
_entity_poly.type
_entity_poly.pdbx_seq_one_letter_code
_entity_poly.pdbx_strand_id
1 'polypeptide(L)'
;LKEEGFDAQRVERVCTPIGLAIGAVTPEEIAISIIAQIISRKRLDSVDKEKFQMVNRSDLDFDVLKLLADETSEAKSIVTVLSSQGSVPRQAGAKMVVYPTGQIAGSIGGGCSEAAVIRNALDIIGSGEYMVQTVDMSGDIAEAEGMACGGTMKVLIEDASPL
;
A
#
# COMPACT_ATOMS: atom_id res chain seq x y z
N LEU A 1 -23.02 31.00 12.19
CA LEU A 1 -21.56 31.18 11.92
C LEU A 1 -21.34 32.33 10.91
N LYS A 2 -22.05 32.40 9.77
CA LYS A 2 -21.92 33.51 8.81
C LYS A 2 -22.38 34.81 9.41
N GLU A 3 -23.43 34.84 10.20
CA GLU A 3 -23.97 35.98 10.90
C GLU A 3 -23.05 36.44 12.07
N GLU A 4 -22.20 35.58 12.58
CA GLU A 4 -21.24 35.82 13.66
C GLU A 4 -19.88 36.31 13.14
N GLY A 5 -19.75 36.59 11.84
CA GLY A 5 -18.55 37.17 11.23
C GLY A 5 -17.46 36.16 10.84
N PHE A 6 -17.76 34.86 10.82
CA PHE A 6 -16.80 33.89 10.30
C PHE A 6 -16.74 33.95 8.76
N ASP A 7 -15.53 33.75 8.23
CA ASP A 7 -15.28 33.77 6.80
C ASP A 7 -16.15 32.70 6.10
N ALA A 8 -16.92 33.15 5.11
CA ALA A 8 -17.86 32.31 4.37
C ALA A 8 -17.16 31.11 3.70
N GLN A 9 -15.96 31.30 3.14
CA GLN A 9 -15.21 30.23 2.49
C GLN A 9 -14.74 29.16 3.49
N ARG A 10 -14.40 29.56 4.71
CA ARG A 10 -14.03 28.62 5.78
C ARG A 10 -15.25 27.86 6.28
N VAL A 11 -16.41 28.51 6.39
CA VAL A 11 -17.67 27.88 6.83
C VAL A 11 -18.14 26.85 5.80
N GLU A 12 -17.99 27.11 4.50
CA GLU A 12 -18.38 26.18 3.43
C GLU A 12 -17.49 24.93 3.38
N ARG A 13 -16.28 24.98 3.95
CA ARG A 13 -15.40 23.81 4.07
C ARG A 13 -15.75 22.88 5.24
N VAL A 14 -16.61 23.31 6.13
CA VAL A 14 -17.05 22.49 7.27
C VAL A 14 -18.03 21.43 6.78
N CYS A 15 -17.69 20.17 7.06
CA CYS A 15 -18.58 19.06 6.75
C CYS A 15 -19.66 18.92 7.82
N THR A 16 -20.89 19.29 7.50
CA THR A 16 -22.03 19.14 8.41
C THR A 16 -23.27 18.69 7.63
N PRO A 17 -23.94 17.61 8.04
CA PRO A 17 -23.56 16.70 9.12
C PRO A 17 -22.24 15.97 8.82
N ILE A 18 -21.50 15.59 9.88
CA ILE A 18 -20.24 14.83 9.76
C ILE A 18 -20.54 13.36 9.45
N GLY A 19 -19.70 12.72 8.63
CA GLY A 19 -19.81 11.33 8.20
C GLY A 19 -20.36 11.21 6.78
N LEU A 20 -20.08 10.09 6.11
CA LEU A 20 -20.72 9.74 4.84
C LEU A 20 -22.16 9.30 5.08
N ALA A 21 -23.08 9.65 4.15
CA ALA A 21 -24.47 9.24 4.20
C ALA A 21 -24.64 7.74 3.88
N ILE A 22 -24.35 6.88 4.86
CA ILE A 22 -24.44 5.41 4.75
C ILE A 22 -25.68 4.84 5.48
N GLY A 23 -26.55 5.72 6.03
CA GLY A 23 -27.71 5.29 6.81
C GLY A 23 -27.35 4.86 8.24
N ALA A 24 -26.21 5.29 8.79
CA ALA A 24 -25.76 4.97 10.13
C ALA A 24 -26.73 5.47 11.21
N VAL A 25 -27.09 4.60 12.16
CA VAL A 25 -28.05 4.88 13.26
C VAL A 25 -27.38 4.69 14.63
N THR A 26 -26.54 3.63 14.81
CA THR A 26 -25.88 3.38 16.07
C THR A 26 -24.59 4.19 16.22
N PRO A 27 -24.09 4.44 17.44
CA PRO A 27 -22.83 5.16 17.65
C PRO A 27 -21.66 4.53 16.91
N GLU A 28 -21.60 3.20 16.81
CA GLU A 28 -20.54 2.47 16.11
C GLU A 28 -20.63 2.70 14.60
N GLU A 29 -21.82 2.67 14.04
CA GLU A 29 -22.07 2.94 12.62
C GLU A 29 -21.75 4.41 12.28
N ILE A 30 -22.09 5.34 13.17
CA ILE A 30 -21.75 6.75 13.03
C ILE A 30 -20.22 6.92 13.03
N ALA A 31 -19.50 6.25 13.93
CA ALA A 31 -18.04 6.28 13.96
C ALA A 31 -17.44 5.76 12.64
N ILE A 32 -17.96 4.67 12.09
CA ILE A 32 -17.55 4.14 10.79
C ILE A 32 -17.79 5.15 9.67
N SER A 33 -18.95 5.82 9.67
CA SER A 33 -19.28 6.82 8.65
C SER A 33 -18.33 8.03 8.68
N ILE A 34 -17.94 8.46 9.88
CA ILE A 34 -16.97 9.54 10.09
C ILE A 34 -15.58 9.13 9.59
N ILE A 35 -15.10 7.95 9.97
CA ILE A 35 -13.81 7.42 9.53
C ILE A 35 -13.80 7.28 8.00
N ALA A 36 -14.86 6.76 7.41
CA ALA A 36 -15.00 6.65 5.97
C ALA A 36 -14.92 8.02 5.28
N GLN A 37 -15.53 9.06 5.84
CA GLN A 37 -15.43 10.43 5.31
C GLN A 37 -14.00 10.97 5.40
N ILE A 38 -13.30 10.74 6.51
CA ILE A 38 -11.90 11.15 6.69
C ILE A 38 -11.02 10.47 5.63
N ILE A 39 -11.18 9.16 5.41
CA ILE A 39 -10.44 8.41 4.40
C ILE A 39 -10.76 8.96 3.00
N SER A 40 -12.04 9.18 2.70
CA SER A 40 -12.50 9.75 1.43
C SER A 40 -11.82 11.10 1.16
N ARG A 41 -11.86 12.02 2.12
CA ARG A 41 -11.20 13.32 2.02
C ARG A 41 -9.70 13.20 1.81
N LYS A 42 -9.03 12.41 2.65
CA LYS A 42 -7.58 12.19 2.54
C LYS A 42 -7.16 11.62 1.19
N ARG A 43 -8.01 10.77 0.59
CA ARG A 43 -7.68 10.06 -0.65
C ARG A 43 -8.17 10.79 -1.91
N LEU A 44 -9.30 11.50 -1.84
CA LEU A 44 -9.97 12.12 -3.00
C LEU A 44 -9.67 13.62 -3.14
N ASP A 45 -9.46 14.37 -2.07
CA ASP A 45 -9.15 15.81 -2.16
C ASP A 45 -7.75 16.09 -2.75
N SER A 46 -6.90 15.06 -2.82
CA SER A 46 -5.60 15.13 -3.52
C SER A 46 -5.69 14.79 -5.01
N VAL A 47 -6.90 14.56 -5.55
CA VAL A 47 -7.13 14.22 -6.95
C VAL A 47 -8.00 15.28 -7.59
N ASP A 48 -7.49 15.93 -8.63
CA ASP A 48 -8.30 16.76 -9.53
C ASP A 48 -9.51 15.94 -10.01
N LYS A 49 -10.71 16.46 -9.77
CA LYS A 49 -12.00 15.79 -10.06
C LYS A 49 -12.17 15.37 -11.51
N GLU A 50 -11.38 15.91 -12.43
CA GLU A 50 -11.39 15.57 -13.86
C GLU A 50 -10.53 14.35 -14.20
N LYS A 51 -9.69 13.85 -13.30
CA LYS A 51 -8.84 12.67 -13.51
C LYS A 51 -9.27 11.43 -12.73
N PHE A 52 -10.55 11.32 -12.37
CA PHE A 52 -11.10 10.10 -11.76
C PHE A 52 -11.39 9.00 -12.79
N GLN A 53 -10.61 8.92 -13.84
CA GLN A 53 -10.39 7.67 -14.56
C GLN A 53 -9.29 6.94 -13.82
N MET A 54 -9.62 5.73 -13.31
CA MET A 54 -8.73 4.73 -12.75
C MET A 54 -7.22 4.99 -12.95
N VAL A 55 -6.68 5.98 -12.28
CA VAL A 55 -5.25 6.06 -12.12
C VAL A 55 -4.96 4.99 -11.09
N ASN A 56 -4.42 3.88 -11.53
CA ASN A 56 -3.74 2.90 -10.73
C ASN A 56 -2.71 3.68 -9.90
N ARG A 57 -3.12 4.18 -8.73
CA ARG A 57 -2.20 4.89 -7.85
C ARG A 57 -1.21 3.83 -7.41
N SER A 58 0.01 3.98 -7.91
CA SER A 58 1.14 3.23 -7.43
C SER A 58 1.14 3.25 -5.89
N ASP A 59 1.14 2.10 -5.26
CA ASP A 59 1.19 1.95 -3.80
C ASP A 59 2.64 2.17 -3.31
N LEU A 60 3.19 3.34 -3.65
CA LEU A 60 4.57 3.71 -3.37
C LEU A 60 4.75 4.10 -1.90
N ASP A 61 5.77 3.52 -1.30
CA ASP A 61 6.26 3.88 0.00
C ASP A 61 7.42 4.89 -0.14
N PHE A 62 7.19 6.12 0.28
CA PHE A 62 8.17 7.20 0.15
C PHE A 62 9.43 6.95 0.98
N ASP A 63 9.33 6.23 2.11
CA ASP A 63 10.51 5.94 2.94
C ASP A 63 11.38 4.89 2.27
N VAL A 64 10.77 3.92 1.58
CA VAL A 64 11.51 2.97 0.72
C VAL A 64 12.18 3.69 -0.45
N LEU A 65 11.49 4.66 -1.08
CA LEU A 65 12.09 5.45 -2.16
C LEU A 65 13.29 6.28 -1.70
N LYS A 66 13.23 6.87 -0.51
CA LYS A 66 14.38 7.58 0.08
C LYS A 66 15.56 6.64 0.30
N LEU A 67 15.29 5.44 0.87
CA LEU A 67 16.29 4.40 1.07
C LEU A 67 16.95 3.94 -0.24
N LEU A 68 16.17 3.88 -1.33
CA LEU A 68 16.69 3.53 -2.66
C LEU A 68 17.46 4.66 -3.32
N ALA A 69 17.12 5.91 -3.02
CA ALA A 69 17.81 7.10 -3.50
C ALA A 69 19.12 7.36 -2.74
N ASP A 70 19.29 6.77 -1.56
CA ASP A 70 20.51 6.87 -0.78
C ASP A 70 21.57 5.93 -1.38
N GLU A 71 22.67 6.48 -1.88
CA GLU A 71 23.78 5.75 -2.52
C GLU A 71 24.61 4.95 -1.49
N THR A 72 23.94 4.20 -0.60
CA THR A 72 24.63 3.29 0.30
C THR A 72 25.16 2.11 -0.49
N SER A 73 26.45 1.82 -0.33
CA SER A 73 27.16 0.70 -0.99
C SER A 73 26.74 -0.68 -0.46
N GLU A 74 25.61 -0.80 0.21
CA GLU A 74 25.16 -2.05 0.80
C GLU A 74 24.43 -2.91 -0.23
N ALA A 75 24.86 -4.16 -0.37
CA ALA A 75 24.22 -5.14 -1.22
C ALA A 75 22.78 -5.35 -0.74
N LYS A 76 21.83 -5.40 -1.67
CA LYS A 76 20.40 -5.53 -1.38
C LYS A 76 19.65 -6.03 -2.61
N SER A 77 18.47 -6.57 -2.41
CA SER A 77 17.51 -6.79 -3.49
C SER A 77 16.28 -5.91 -3.31
N ILE A 78 15.61 -5.61 -4.41
CA ILE A 78 14.37 -4.84 -4.45
C ILE A 78 13.25 -5.74 -4.92
N VAL A 79 12.16 -5.76 -4.17
CA VAL A 79 10.93 -6.43 -4.56
C VAL A 79 9.89 -5.37 -4.92
N THR A 80 9.32 -5.48 -6.12
CA THR A 80 8.30 -4.55 -6.61
C THR A 80 7.03 -5.33 -6.98
N VAL A 81 5.88 -4.93 -6.46
CA VAL A 81 4.58 -5.46 -6.90
C VAL A 81 4.27 -4.92 -8.29
N LEU A 82 4.25 -5.80 -9.30
CA LEU A 82 3.95 -5.44 -10.69
C LEU A 82 2.45 -5.36 -10.95
N SER A 83 1.71 -6.32 -10.41
CA SER A 83 0.25 -6.39 -10.55
C SER A 83 -0.36 -7.12 -9.37
N SER A 84 -1.62 -6.81 -9.10
CA SER A 84 -2.41 -7.46 -8.06
C SER A 84 -3.82 -7.70 -8.55
N GLN A 85 -4.44 -8.80 -8.12
CA GLN A 85 -5.79 -9.19 -8.47
C GLN A 85 -6.50 -9.77 -7.25
N GLY A 86 -7.77 -9.42 -7.06
CA GLY A 86 -8.55 -9.85 -5.90
C GLY A 86 -8.22 -9.04 -4.64
N SER A 87 -8.50 -9.63 -3.47
CA SER A 87 -8.25 -9.00 -2.17
C SER A 87 -6.79 -9.21 -1.77
N VAL A 88 -5.98 -8.18 -1.94
CA VAL A 88 -4.54 -8.19 -1.60
C VAL A 88 -4.22 -7.02 -0.68
N PRO A 89 -3.24 -7.19 0.23
CA PRO A 89 -2.89 -6.15 1.20
C PRO A 89 -2.18 -4.94 0.58
N ARG A 90 -1.45 -5.13 -0.53
CA ARG A 90 -0.73 -4.08 -1.24
C ARG A 90 -1.01 -4.14 -2.74
N GLN A 91 -0.95 -2.97 -3.38
CA GLN A 91 -1.25 -2.80 -4.80
C GLN A 91 0.02 -2.67 -5.63
N ALA A 92 -0.13 -2.68 -6.97
CA ALA A 92 0.98 -2.44 -7.90
C ALA A 92 1.74 -1.16 -7.55
N GLY A 93 3.07 -1.24 -7.58
CA GLY A 93 3.98 -0.18 -7.20
C GLY A 93 4.50 -0.26 -5.76
N ALA A 94 3.90 -1.05 -4.88
CA ALA A 94 4.45 -1.32 -3.55
C ALA A 94 5.86 -1.91 -3.68
N LYS A 95 6.75 -1.50 -2.78
CA LYS A 95 8.15 -1.92 -2.80
C LYS A 95 8.60 -2.39 -1.42
N MET A 96 9.52 -3.35 -1.44
CA MET A 96 10.23 -3.85 -0.28
C MET A 96 11.71 -4.00 -0.63
N VAL A 97 12.58 -3.58 0.25
CA VAL A 97 14.02 -3.82 0.16
C VAL A 97 14.37 -4.96 1.10
N VAL A 98 15.20 -5.89 0.64
CA VAL A 98 15.71 -7.01 1.44
C VAL A 98 17.22 -6.92 1.49
N TYR A 99 17.77 -6.95 2.70
CA TYR A 99 19.22 -6.91 2.97
C TYR A 99 19.77 -8.32 3.21
N PRO A 100 21.10 -8.55 3.02
CA PRO A 100 21.72 -9.86 3.24
C PRO A 100 21.53 -10.43 4.65
N THR A 101 21.31 -9.55 5.63
CA THR A 101 21.00 -9.92 7.02
C THR A 101 19.58 -10.48 7.22
N GLY A 102 18.74 -10.44 6.19
CA GLY A 102 17.31 -10.72 6.28
C GLY A 102 16.46 -9.57 6.82
N GLN A 103 17.07 -8.42 7.11
CA GLN A 103 16.32 -7.20 7.42
C GLN A 103 15.56 -6.73 6.19
N ILE A 104 14.38 -6.17 6.41
CA ILE A 104 13.53 -5.63 5.35
C ILE A 104 13.18 -4.17 5.64
N ALA A 105 12.97 -3.41 4.57
CA ALA A 105 12.36 -2.08 4.62
C ALA A 105 11.21 -2.01 3.62
N GLY A 106 10.07 -1.49 4.03
CA GLY A 106 8.82 -1.57 3.29
C GLY A 106 8.15 -2.93 3.42
N SER A 107 7.11 -3.17 2.64
CA SER A 107 6.34 -4.43 2.66
C SER A 107 5.54 -4.60 1.38
N ILE A 108 5.37 -5.85 0.98
CA ILE A 108 4.47 -6.26 -0.11
C ILE A 108 3.16 -6.87 0.40
N GLY A 109 2.97 -6.88 1.74
CA GLY A 109 1.70 -7.33 2.33
C GLY A 109 1.80 -8.11 3.63
N GLY A 110 2.99 -8.59 3.99
CA GLY A 110 3.23 -9.37 5.21
C GLY A 110 2.80 -10.83 5.11
N GLY A 111 3.01 -11.56 6.22
CA GLY A 111 2.63 -12.97 6.33
C GLY A 111 3.55 -13.93 5.58
N CYS A 112 3.07 -15.17 5.41
CA CYS A 112 3.87 -16.26 4.80
C CYS A 112 4.18 -16.04 3.32
N SER A 113 3.33 -15.34 2.60
CA SER A 113 3.57 -14.97 1.21
C SER A 113 4.81 -14.08 1.07
N GLU A 114 5.01 -13.15 2.00
CA GLU A 114 6.19 -12.29 2.05
C GLU A 114 7.46 -13.09 2.40
N ALA A 115 7.35 -14.05 3.33
CA ALA A 115 8.49 -14.89 3.72
C ALA A 115 9.04 -15.72 2.55
N ALA A 116 8.19 -16.23 1.65
CA ALA A 116 8.63 -16.94 0.45
C ALA A 116 9.37 -16.01 -0.52
N VAL A 117 8.87 -14.79 -0.70
CA VAL A 117 9.50 -13.77 -1.54
C VAL A 117 10.84 -13.32 -0.96
N ILE A 118 10.93 -13.13 0.37
CA ILE A 118 12.18 -12.75 1.04
C ILE A 118 13.27 -13.80 0.81
N ARG A 119 12.95 -15.09 0.89
CA ARG A 119 13.96 -16.15 0.60
C ARG A 119 14.53 -16.02 -0.80
N ASN A 120 13.66 -15.90 -1.81
CA ASN A 120 14.11 -15.73 -3.20
C ASN A 120 14.87 -14.41 -3.40
N ALA A 121 14.47 -13.36 -2.67
CA ALA A 121 15.14 -12.07 -2.70
C ALA A 121 16.58 -12.14 -2.13
N LEU A 122 16.79 -12.94 -1.08
CA LEU A 122 18.12 -13.18 -0.51
C LEU A 122 19.03 -13.92 -1.50
N ASP A 123 18.49 -14.89 -2.25
CA ASP A 123 19.24 -15.69 -3.22
C ASP A 123 19.72 -14.85 -4.43
N ILE A 124 19.02 -13.76 -4.74
CA ILE A 124 19.33 -12.86 -5.87
C ILE A 124 20.40 -11.82 -5.51
N ILE A 125 20.59 -11.47 -4.24
CA ILE A 125 21.55 -10.44 -3.84
C ILE A 125 22.97 -10.77 -4.33
N GLY A 126 23.57 -9.87 -5.08
CA GLY A 126 24.92 -10.00 -5.64
C GLY A 126 25.01 -10.88 -6.89
N SER A 127 23.89 -11.36 -7.44
CA SER A 127 23.89 -12.17 -8.65
C SER A 127 23.86 -11.37 -9.95
N GLY A 128 23.41 -10.12 -9.90
CA GLY A 128 23.11 -9.29 -11.08
C GLY A 128 21.87 -9.74 -11.84
N GLU A 129 21.07 -10.63 -11.26
CA GLU A 129 19.89 -11.24 -11.89
C GLU A 129 18.59 -10.61 -11.40
N TYR A 130 17.51 -11.02 -12.02
CA TYR A 130 16.14 -10.71 -11.58
C TYR A 130 15.22 -11.92 -11.80
N MET A 131 14.12 -11.95 -11.08
CA MET A 131 13.05 -12.94 -11.31
C MET A 131 11.67 -12.34 -11.12
N VAL A 132 10.68 -12.93 -11.79
CA VAL A 132 9.26 -12.61 -11.57
C VAL A 132 8.60 -13.80 -10.90
N GLN A 133 7.97 -13.53 -9.76
CA GLN A 133 7.27 -14.56 -8.96
C GLN A 133 5.78 -14.20 -8.87
N THR A 134 4.92 -15.23 -8.99
CA THR A 134 3.50 -15.12 -8.65
C THR A 134 3.32 -15.56 -7.20
N VAL A 135 2.68 -14.74 -6.42
CA VAL A 135 2.31 -15.00 -5.02
C VAL A 135 0.81 -15.21 -4.97
N ASP A 136 0.39 -16.42 -4.68
CA ASP A 136 -1.01 -16.78 -4.50
C ASP A 136 -1.36 -16.76 -3.01
N MET A 137 -2.34 -15.96 -2.64
CA MET A 137 -2.87 -15.83 -1.28
C MET A 137 -4.28 -16.44 -1.18
N SER A 138 -4.72 -17.16 -2.22
CA SER A 138 -5.98 -17.91 -2.24
C SER A 138 -5.74 -19.37 -1.88
N GLY A 139 -6.60 -19.96 -1.06
CA GLY A 139 -6.59 -21.39 -0.79
C GLY A 139 -6.34 -21.79 0.66
N ASP A 140 -6.33 -23.10 0.89
CA ASP A 140 -6.32 -23.74 2.21
C ASP A 140 -5.13 -23.32 3.12
N ILE A 141 -4.01 -22.94 2.52
CA ILE A 141 -2.83 -22.48 3.25
C ILE A 141 -3.08 -21.08 3.86
N ALA A 142 -3.78 -20.23 3.14
CA ALA A 142 -4.14 -18.88 3.63
C ALA A 142 -5.17 -18.96 4.77
N GLU A 143 -6.13 -19.87 4.70
CA GLU A 143 -7.11 -20.14 5.77
C GLU A 143 -6.44 -20.72 7.02
N ALA A 144 -5.52 -21.66 6.87
CA ALA A 144 -4.80 -22.28 7.99
C ALA A 144 -3.93 -21.27 8.76
N GLU A 145 -3.52 -20.19 8.12
CA GLU A 145 -2.68 -19.12 8.69
C GLU A 145 -3.48 -17.89 9.10
N GLY A 146 -4.81 -17.94 9.04
CA GLY A 146 -5.70 -16.84 9.45
C GLY A 146 -5.64 -15.62 8.51
N MET A 147 -5.18 -15.80 7.27
CA MET A 147 -5.15 -14.74 6.27
C MET A 147 -6.53 -14.58 5.63
N ALA A 148 -7.12 -13.41 5.75
CA ALA A 148 -8.39 -13.05 5.11
C ALA A 148 -8.21 -12.59 3.64
N CYS A 149 -7.02 -12.77 3.06
CA CYS A 149 -6.68 -12.31 1.71
C CYS A 149 -6.94 -13.45 0.72
N GLY A 150 -7.71 -13.19 -0.34
CA GLY A 150 -8.06 -14.17 -1.38
C GLY A 150 -7.62 -13.72 -2.77
N GLY A 151 -6.45 -13.11 -2.91
CA GLY A 151 -5.95 -12.56 -4.16
C GLY A 151 -4.61 -13.13 -4.59
N THR A 152 -4.16 -12.69 -5.76
CA THR A 152 -2.85 -13.01 -6.32
C THR A 152 -2.05 -11.75 -6.61
N MET A 153 -0.74 -11.82 -6.45
CA MET A 153 0.20 -10.76 -6.83
C MET A 153 1.29 -11.32 -7.74
N LYS A 154 1.75 -10.50 -8.69
CA LYS A 154 3.02 -10.71 -9.38
C LYS A 154 4.03 -9.73 -8.82
N VAL A 155 5.18 -10.22 -8.42
CA VAL A 155 6.29 -9.42 -7.91
C VAL A 155 7.52 -9.61 -8.79
N LEU A 156 8.24 -8.52 -8.99
CA LEU A 156 9.58 -8.51 -9.57
C LEU A 156 10.57 -8.44 -8.42
N ILE A 157 11.55 -9.31 -8.43
CA ILE A 157 12.67 -9.34 -7.49
C ILE A 157 13.94 -9.06 -8.29
N GLU A 158 14.68 -8.05 -7.92
CA GLU A 158 15.86 -7.57 -8.65
C GLU A 158 17.04 -7.43 -7.70
N ASP A 159 18.23 -7.83 -8.16
CA ASP A 159 19.46 -7.47 -7.49
C ASP A 159 19.70 -5.96 -7.62
N ALA A 160 19.95 -5.31 -6.52
CA ALA A 160 20.29 -3.88 -6.44
C ALA A 160 21.61 -3.69 -5.67
N SER A 161 22.49 -4.69 -5.75
CA SER A 161 23.84 -4.59 -5.21
C SER A 161 24.68 -3.61 -6.04
N PRO A 162 25.58 -2.86 -5.42
CA PRO A 162 26.51 -2.01 -6.17
C PRO A 162 27.38 -2.87 -7.09
N LEU A 163 27.68 -2.35 -8.28
CA LEU A 163 28.56 -2.97 -9.28
C LEU A 163 30.02 -2.97 -8.80
#